data_5e3531b1e9767a3b613ebf4bb1fa0e3e
#
_entry.id   5e3531b1e9767a3b613ebf4bb1fa0e3e
#
_cell.length_a   1.000
_cell.length_b   1.000
_cell.length_c   1.000
_cell.angle_alpha   90.00
_cell.angle_beta   90.00
_cell.angle_gamma   90.00
#
_symmetry.space_group_name_H-M   'P 1'
#
loop_
_entity.id
_entity.type
_entity.pdbx_description
1 polymer ?
#
loop_
_entity_poly.entity_id
_entity_poly.type
_entity_poly.pdbx_seq_one_letter_code
_entity_poly.pdbx_strand_id
1 'polypeptide(L)'
;MQKNFDMFKKRRSAYCVIGLGRFGSAVAETLAENGQDLILIDKNPDRVREMRYLTDYAYVINHLDQAALEEIGVGDCQVAIVAIGEEIAANILATLYCLNLKVPMVIAKANNKDMGNILEKIGAEVVYPEYEMGVRLANQLSNKKVIDYFSISGNIDIAQLEAPSYFTGKQLKKLELRQKYGISIIAIQTRNGTIEEIDPNYVFERGDIIIVIGSNENIHNFERSVGD
;
A
#
# COMPACT_ATOMS: atom_id res chain seq x y z
N MET A 1 -10.56 37.05 12.64
CA MET A 1 -11.21 35.96 11.88
C MET A 1 -10.75 35.85 10.41
N GLN A 2 -10.30 36.91 9.75
CA GLN A 2 -9.91 36.89 8.32
C GLN A 2 -8.52 36.31 8.02
N LYS A 3 -7.60 36.27 8.97
CA LYS A 3 -6.22 35.75 8.76
C LYS A 3 -6.11 34.24 8.60
N ASN A 4 -7.10 33.46 9.08
CA ASN A 4 -7.08 31.99 8.93
C ASN A 4 -7.65 31.52 7.59
N PHE A 5 -8.47 32.32 6.91
CA PHE A 5 -9.09 31.95 5.64
C PHE A 5 -8.12 31.99 4.44
N ASP A 6 -7.10 32.85 4.49
CA ASP A 6 -6.12 32.97 3.40
C ASP A 6 -5.03 31.88 3.44
N MET A 7 -4.85 31.21 4.57
CA MET A 7 -3.89 30.11 4.71
C MET A 7 -4.40 28.81 4.01
N PHE A 8 -5.72 28.66 3.86
CA PHE A 8 -6.34 27.51 3.17
C PHE A 8 -6.22 27.56 1.65
N LYS A 9 -6.07 28.76 1.05
CA LYS A 9 -5.96 28.92 -0.42
C LYS A 9 -4.69 28.32 -1.05
N LYS A 10 -3.72 27.86 -0.24
CA LYS A 10 -2.44 27.30 -0.70
C LYS A 10 -2.33 25.77 -0.62
N ARG A 11 -3.40 25.06 -0.19
CA ARG A 11 -3.39 23.62 0.12
C ARG A 11 -3.81 22.68 -1.01
N ARG A 12 -3.49 22.97 -2.26
CA ARG A 12 -3.74 22.02 -3.38
C ARG A 12 -2.96 20.69 -3.28
N SER A 13 -2.25 20.44 -2.20
CA SER A 13 -1.48 19.22 -1.96
C SER A 13 -1.74 18.56 -0.61
N ALA A 14 -2.78 18.94 0.11
CA ALA A 14 -3.10 18.33 1.39
C ALA A 14 -3.85 16.99 1.23
N TYR A 15 -3.62 16.08 2.18
CA TYR A 15 -4.31 14.81 2.29
C TYR A 15 -5.24 14.84 3.50
N CYS A 16 -6.45 14.32 3.35
CA CYS A 16 -7.37 14.13 4.46
C CYS A 16 -7.47 12.65 4.81
N VAL A 17 -7.27 12.29 6.08
CA VAL A 17 -7.48 10.93 6.59
C VAL A 17 -8.62 10.94 7.59
N ILE A 18 -9.70 10.19 7.28
CA ILE A 18 -10.90 10.05 8.08
C ILE A 18 -10.95 8.65 8.68
N GLY A 19 -10.78 8.54 9.99
CA GLY A 19 -10.64 7.30 10.73
C GLY A 19 -9.18 6.97 11.02
N LEU A 20 -8.77 7.20 12.27
CA LEU A 20 -7.41 7.00 12.76
C LEU A 20 -7.26 5.65 13.51
N GLY A 21 -7.85 4.60 12.92
CA GLY A 21 -7.59 3.23 13.31
C GLY A 21 -6.23 2.76 12.79
N ARG A 22 -5.88 1.48 12.96
CA ARG A 22 -4.59 0.90 12.56
C ARG A 22 -4.18 1.24 11.12
N PHE A 23 -5.10 1.14 10.16
CA PHE A 23 -4.83 1.47 8.76
C PHE A 23 -4.67 2.98 8.56
N GLY A 24 -5.63 3.79 9.03
CA GLY A 24 -5.60 5.25 8.84
C GLY A 24 -4.41 5.91 9.54
N SER A 25 -4.03 5.45 10.74
CA SER A 25 -2.82 5.95 11.43
C SER A 25 -1.55 5.65 10.64
N ALA A 26 -1.38 4.42 10.15
CA ALA A 26 -0.21 4.06 9.34
C ALA A 26 -0.12 4.88 8.04
N VAL A 27 -1.26 5.14 7.38
CA VAL A 27 -1.31 6.01 6.20
C VAL A 27 -0.91 7.43 6.56
N ALA A 28 -1.45 7.99 7.65
CA ALA A 28 -1.16 9.36 8.09
C ALA A 28 0.32 9.54 8.47
N GLU A 29 0.90 8.61 9.21
CA GLU A 29 2.31 8.61 9.59
C GLU A 29 3.21 8.61 8.36
N THR A 30 2.99 7.69 7.43
CA THR A 30 3.78 7.57 6.21
C THR A 30 3.67 8.81 5.32
N LEU A 31 2.47 9.40 5.19
CA LEU A 31 2.28 10.65 4.44
C LEU A 31 3.03 11.81 5.09
N ALA A 32 3.00 11.91 6.43
CA ALA A 32 3.74 12.94 7.17
C ALA A 32 5.26 12.79 7.01
N GLU A 33 5.79 11.56 7.10
CA GLU A 33 7.20 11.24 6.85
C GLU A 33 7.64 11.66 5.44
N ASN A 34 6.74 11.56 4.47
CA ASN A 34 6.95 12.02 3.09
C ASN A 34 6.72 13.54 2.91
N GLY A 35 6.53 14.29 4.01
CA GLY A 35 6.40 15.75 4.00
C GLY A 35 5.08 16.26 3.45
N GLN A 36 4.01 15.45 3.48
CA GLN A 36 2.69 15.86 3.01
C GLN A 36 1.91 16.61 4.08
N ASP A 37 1.16 17.63 3.70
CA ASP A 37 0.23 18.33 4.57
C ASP A 37 -0.99 17.45 4.89
N LEU A 38 -1.41 17.38 6.16
CA LEU A 38 -2.47 16.48 6.61
C LEU A 38 -3.63 17.20 7.29
N ILE A 39 -4.85 16.74 7.00
CA ILE A 39 -6.04 16.90 7.84
C ILE A 39 -6.40 15.53 8.41
N LEU A 40 -6.47 15.40 9.72
CA LEU A 40 -6.76 14.15 10.42
C LEU A 40 -8.10 14.25 11.13
N ILE A 41 -8.94 13.23 10.98
CA ILE A 41 -10.30 13.20 11.54
C ILE A 41 -10.58 11.83 12.17
N ASP A 42 -11.00 11.81 13.42
CA ASP A 42 -11.58 10.63 14.06
C ASP A 42 -12.66 11.07 15.07
N LYS A 43 -13.59 10.18 15.39
CA LYS A 43 -14.57 10.41 16.45
C LYS A 43 -13.96 10.20 17.85
N ASN A 44 -12.89 9.41 17.95
CA ASN A 44 -12.23 9.09 19.21
C ASN A 44 -11.17 10.16 19.53
N PRO A 45 -11.34 10.95 20.63
CA PRO A 45 -10.42 12.00 21.01
C PRO A 45 -9.01 11.48 21.36
N ASP A 46 -8.91 10.25 21.86
CA ASP A 46 -7.59 9.68 22.21
C ASP A 46 -6.76 9.43 20.95
N ARG A 47 -7.37 8.85 19.90
CA ARG A 47 -6.68 8.63 18.61
C ARG A 47 -6.24 9.96 17.98
N VAL A 48 -7.10 10.97 18.02
CA VAL A 48 -6.75 12.32 17.51
C VAL A 48 -5.58 12.91 18.31
N ARG A 49 -5.60 12.78 19.64
CA ARG A 49 -4.53 13.26 20.51
C ARG A 49 -3.19 12.58 20.22
N GLU A 50 -3.21 11.25 20.01
CA GLU A 50 -2.03 10.46 19.67
C GLU A 50 -1.39 10.90 18.36
N MET A 51 -2.19 11.37 17.39
CA MET A 51 -1.71 11.76 16.06
C MET A 51 -1.42 13.26 15.89
N ARG A 52 -1.63 14.07 16.93
CA ARG A 52 -1.44 15.54 16.88
C ARG A 52 0.01 15.97 16.60
N TYR A 53 0.97 15.11 16.82
CA TYR A 53 2.37 15.44 16.50
C TYR A 53 2.65 15.49 14.99
N LEU A 54 1.75 14.95 14.16
CA LEU A 54 1.89 14.97 12.71
C LEU A 54 1.37 16.26 12.08
N THR A 55 0.36 16.89 12.68
CA THR A 55 -0.30 18.07 12.14
C THR A 55 -1.11 18.82 13.20
N ASP A 56 -1.18 20.16 13.07
CA ASP A 56 -2.08 21.00 13.89
C ASP A 56 -3.56 20.84 13.48
N TYR A 57 -3.83 20.23 12.31
CA TYR A 57 -5.17 20.07 11.74
C TYR A 57 -5.74 18.68 12.03
N ALA A 58 -5.77 18.31 13.31
CA ALA A 58 -6.34 17.07 13.81
C ALA A 58 -7.63 17.35 14.58
N TYR A 59 -8.77 16.81 14.09
CA TYR A 59 -10.11 17.15 14.55
C TYR A 59 -10.84 15.95 15.12
N VAL A 60 -11.52 16.16 16.25
CA VAL A 60 -12.47 15.20 16.81
C VAL A 60 -13.86 15.54 16.27
N ILE A 61 -14.44 14.65 15.44
CA ILE A 61 -15.78 14.84 14.87
C ILE A 61 -16.65 13.64 15.23
N ASN A 62 -17.56 13.83 16.16
CA ASN A 62 -18.48 12.78 16.62
C ASN A 62 -19.60 12.49 15.60
N HIS A 63 -20.14 13.54 14.97
CA HIS A 63 -21.14 13.49 13.92
C HIS A 63 -20.54 14.02 12.64
N LEU A 64 -20.27 13.09 11.73
CA LEU A 64 -19.66 13.42 10.44
C LEU A 64 -20.79 13.85 9.49
N ASP A 65 -20.81 15.11 9.12
CA ASP A 65 -21.67 15.63 8.08
C ASP A 65 -20.88 16.46 7.07
N GLN A 66 -21.50 16.78 5.95
CA GLN A 66 -20.82 17.47 4.86
C GLN A 66 -20.37 18.89 5.27
N ALA A 67 -21.17 19.60 6.07
CA ALA A 67 -20.87 20.96 6.51
C ALA A 67 -19.63 21.00 7.42
N ALA A 68 -19.52 20.06 8.34
CA ALA A 68 -18.32 19.94 9.21
C ALA A 68 -17.05 19.65 8.40
N LEU A 69 -17.13 18.80 7.37
CA LEU A 69 -15.99 18.52 6.50
C LEU A 69 -15.60 19.73 5.63
N GLU A 70 -16.60 20.50 5.15
CA GLU A 70 -16.37 21.72 4.40
C GLU A 70 -15.71 22.81 5.26
N GLU A 71 -16.19 23.00 6.50
CA GLU A 71 -15.66 24.00 7.43
C GLU A 71 -14.18 23.80 7.76
N ILE A 72 -13.72 22.55 7.88
CA ILE A 72 -12.33 22.22 8.16
C ILE A 72 -11.44 22.13 6.90
N GLY A 73 -12.02 22.35 5.70
CA GLY A 73 -11.27 22.47 4.46
C GLY A 73 -10.99 21.14 3.73
N VAL A 74 -11.80 20.09 3.95
CA VAL A 74 -11.62 18.78 3.26
C VAL A 74 -11.77 18.94 1.75
N GLY A 75 -12.65 19.85 1.27
CA GLY A 75 -12.82 20.13 -0.16
C GLY A 75 -11.58 20.71 -0.85
N ASP A 76 -10.63 21.25 -0.10
CA ASP A 76 -9.37 21.77 -0.62
C ASP A 76 -8.24 20.72 -0.68
N CYS A 77 -8.49 19.51 -0.20
CA CYS A 77 -7.54 18.39 -0.26
C CYS A 77 -7.47 17.81 -1.68
N GLN A 78 -6.29 17.31 -2.06
CA GLN A 78 -6.14 16.57 -3.32
C GLN A 78 -6.60 15.11 -3.20
N VAL A 79 -6.49 14.53 -2.00
CA VAL A 79 -6.88 13.15 -1.72
C VAL A 79 -7.59 13.09 -0.36
N ALA A 80 -8.69 12.37 -0.30
CA ALA A 80 -9.32 11.96 0.95
C ALA A 80 -9.27 10.45 1.11
N ILE A 81 -8.78 9.98 2.25
CA ILE A 81 -8.69 8.57 2.61
C ILE A 81 -9.71 8.29 3.70
N VAL A 82 -10.76 7.54 3.38
CA VAL A 82 -11.80 7.12 4.33
C VAL A 82 -11.46 5.74 4.88
N ALA A 83 -10.90 5.73 6.08
CA ALA A 83 -10.36 4.54 6.75
C ALA A 83 -11.26 4.02 7.90
N ILE A 84 -12.56 4.37 7.90
CA ILE A 84 -13.53 3.90 8.87
C ILE A 84 -13.83 2.41 8.62
N GLY A 85 -13.52 1.54 9.59
CA GLY A 85 -13.63 0.09 9.41
C GLY A 85 -14.92 -0.51 9.95
N GLU A 86 -15.38 -0.09 11.12
CA GLU A 86 -16.45 -0.77 11.85
C GLU A 86 -17.86 -0.30 11.48
N GLU A 87 -18.02 0.96 11.11
CA GLU A 87 -19.32 1.59 10.82
C GLU A 87 -19.51 1.78 9.31
N ILE A 88 -20.12 0.79 8.65
CA ILE A 88 -20.33 0.79 7.19
C ILE A 88 -21.06 2.06 6.73
N ALA A 89 -22.14 2.44 7.43
CA ALA A 89 -22.91 3.63 7.07
C ALA A 89 -22.09 4.92 7.18
N ALA A 90 -21.28 5.06 8.25
CA ALA A 90 -20.42 6.22 8.44
C ALA A 90 -19.33 6.29 7.35
N ASN A 91 -18.78 5.15 6.95
CA ASN A 91 -17.80 5.10 5.87
C ASN A 91 -18.40 5.53 4.53
N ILE A 92 -19.55 4.98 4.14
CA ILE A 92 -20.24 5.33 2.90
C ILE A 92 -20.62 6.82 2.88
N LEU A 93 -21.15 7.36 3.98
CA LEU A 93 -21.50 8.78 4.08
C LEU A 93 -20.27 9.68 4.03
N ALA A 94 -19.19 9.36 4.76
CA ALA A 94 -17.94 10.10 4.70
C ALA A 94 -17.38 10.16 3.27
N THR A 95 -17.39 9.01 2.59
CA THR A 95 -16.95 8.89 1.20
C THR A 95 -17.79 9.76 0.28
N LEU A 96 -19.13 9.69 0.41
CA LEU A 96 -20.07 10.50 -0.38
C LEU A 96 -19.85 12.00 -0.13
N TYR A 97 -19.65 12.43 1.11
CA TYR A 97 -19.40 13.84 1.43
C TYR A 97 -18.08 14.34 0.81
N CYS A 98 -17.01 13.55 0.87
CA CYS A 98 -15.76 13.91 0.20
C CYS A 98 -15.93 14.06 -1.32
N LEU A 99 -16.69 13.16 -1.96
CA LEU A 99 -17.00 13.24 -3.40
C LEU A 99 -17.87 14.48 -3.71
N ASN A 100 -18.87 14.78 -2.89
CA ASN A 100 -19.72 15.97 -3.05
C ASN A 100 -18.93 17.26 -2.89
N LEU A 101 -17.93 17.29 -2.01
CA LEU A 101 -16.98 18.40 -1.84
C LEU A 101 -15.96 18.47 -2.99
N LYS A 102 -16.07 17.57 -3.99
CA LYS A 102 -15.22 17.52 -5.18
C LYS A 102 -13.74 17.33 -4.88
N VAL A 103 -13.42 16.55 -3.85
CA VAL A 103 -12.06 16.07 -3.64
C VAL A 103 -11.64 15.26 -4.87
N PRO A 104 -10.51 15.57 -5.52
CA PRO A 104 -10.12 14.95 -6.80
C PRO A 104 -9.98 13.44 -6.76
N MET A 105 -9.50 12.89 -5.64
CA MET A 105 -9.34 11.46 -5.42
C MET A 105 -9.88 11.09 -4.04
N VAL A 106 -10.80 10.15 -4.00
CA VAL A 106 -11.34 9.62 -2.73
C VAL A 106 -11.07 8.13 -2.69
N ILE A 107 -10.26 7.73 -1.71
CA ILE A 107 -9.91 6.32 -1.46
C ILE A 107 -10.70 5.86 -0.24
N ALA A 108 -11.43 4.76 -0.38
CA ALA A 108 -12.24 4.23 0.71
C ALA A 108 -11.85 2.79 1.05
N LYS A 109 -11.69 2.53 2.35
CA LYS A 109 -11.45 1.19 2.86
C LYS A 109 -12.73 0.37 2.87
N ALA A 110 -12.72 -0.81 2.27
CA ALA A 110 -13.80 -1.78 2.36
C ALA A 110 -13.40 -3.04 3.14
N ASN A 111 -14.33 -3.58 3.93
CA ASN A 111 -14.14 -4.81 4.68
C ASN A 111 -14.63 -6.05 3.92
N ASN A 112 -15.46 -5.85 2.89
CA ASN A 112 -16.00 -6.93 2.04
C ASN A 112 -16.34 -6.40 0.65
N LYS A 113 -16.60 -7.33 -0.29
CA LYS A 113 -16.90 -7.01 -1.68
C LYS A 113 -18.18 -6.20 -1.88
N ASP A 114 -19.24 -6.44 -1.08
CA ASP A 114 -20.50 -5.73 -1.23
C ASP A 114 -20.35 -4.25 -0.87
N MET A 115 -19.64 -3.97 0.22
CA MET A 115 -19.28 -2.60 0.60
C MET A 115 -18.42 -1.95 -0.49
N GLY A 116 -17.40 -2.66 -0.99
CA GLY A 116 -16.55 -2.15 -2.06
C GLY A 116 -17.33 -1.81 -3.32
N ASN A 117 -18.22 -2.68 -3.76
CA ASN A 117 -19.10 -2.43 -4.91
C ASN A 117 -19.95 -1.16 -4.74
N ILE A 118 -20.43 -0.86 -3.52
CA ILE A 118 -21.15 0.37 -3.24
C ILE A 118 -20.23 1.58 -3.35
N LEU A 119 -19.04 1.52 -2.73
CA LEU A 119 -18.07 2.61 -2.72
C LEU A 119 -17.57 2.94 -4.14
N GLU A 120 -17.28 1.92 -4.95
CA GLU A 120 -16.90 2.08 -6.36
C GLU A 120 -18.02 2.74 -7.18
N LYS A 121 -19.29 2.30 -6.98
CA LYS A 121 -20.44 2.87 -7.68
C LYS A 121 -20.70 4.33 -7.35
N ILE A 122 -20.37 4.80 -6.16
CA ILE A 122 -20.48 6.21 -5.80
C ILE A 122 -19.27 7.03 -6.28
N GLY A 123 -18.20 6.38 -6.79
CA GLY A 123 -17.07 7.05 -7.43
C GLY A 123 -15.77 7.07 -6.63
N ALA A 124 -15.63 6.26 -5.58
CA ALA A 124 -14.40 6.14 -4.84
C ALA A 124 -13.48 5.03 -5.40
N GLU A 125 -12.19 5.18 -5.20
CA GLU A 125 -11.23 4.08 -5.31
C GLU A 125 -11.32 3.23 -4.04
N VAL A 126 -11.29 1.89 -4.18
CA VAL A 126 -11.50 0.99 -3.04
C VAL A 126 -10.24 0.19 -2.74
N VAL A 127 -9.91 0.10 -1.45
CA VAL A 127 -8.81 -0.74 -0.95
C VAL A 127 -9.33 -1.74 0.07
N TYR A 128 -8.72 -2.94 0.10
CA TYR A 128 -9.07 -4.05 0.98
C TYR A 128 -7.86 -4.50 1.83
N PRO A 129 -7.37 -3.67 2.76
CA PRO A 129 -6.07 -3.89 3.42
C PRO A 129 -5.94 -5.23 4.12
N GLU A 130 -7.00 -5.69 4.81
CA GLU A 130 -7.00 -6.96 5.52
C GLU A 130 -6.97 -8.15 4.56
N TYR A 131 -7.71 -8.06 3.44
CA TYR A 131 -7.72 -9.12 2.43
C TYR A 131 -6.37 -9.21 1.72
N GLU A 132 -5.84 -8.08 1.27
CA GLU A 132 -4.56 -8.00 0.57
C GLU A 132 -3.40 -8.51 1.45
N MET A 133 -3.39 -8.09 2.73
CA MET A 133 -2.39 -8.58 3.68
C MET A 133 -2.57 -10.07 4.00
N GLY A 134 -3.82 -10.54 4.08
CA GLY A 134 -4.13 -11.96 4.26
C GLY A 134 -3.62 -12.82 3.11
N VAL A 135 -3.86 -12.39 1.86
CA VAL A 135 -3.34 -13.07 0.66
C VAL A 135 -1.81 -13.08 0.67
N ARG A 136 -1.19 -11.93 0.96
CA ARG A 136 0.28 -11.80 1.04
C ARG A 136 0.86 -12.77 2.07
N LEU A 137 0.30 -12.80 3.28
CA LEU A 137 0.74 -13.70 4.34
C LEU A 137 0.56 -15.17 3.96
N ALA A 138 -0.59 -15.53 3.35
CA ALA A 138 -0.85 -16.90 2.91
C ALA A 138 0.16 -17.37 1.87
N ASN A 139 0.51 -16.51 0.91
CA ASN A 139 1.54 -16.78 -0.09
C ASN A 139 2.92 -17.01 0.55
N GLN A 140 3.31 -16.17 1.51
CA GLN A 140 4.56 -16.34 2.26
C GLN A 140 4.60 -17.66 3.03
N LEU A 141 3.49 -18.05 3.68
CA LEU A 141 3.42 -19.30 4.47
C LEU A 141 3.33 -20.55 3.59
N SER A 142 2.72 -20.44 2.42
CA SER A 142 2.55 -21.57 1.49
C SER A 142 3.85 -21.95 0.78
N ASN A 143 4.75 -20.99 0.59
CA ASN A 143 6.01 -21.15 -0.11
C ASN A 143 7.19 -20.95 0.84
N LYS A 144 7.71 -22.03 1.40
CA LYS A 144 8.84 -21.99 2.36
C LYS A 144 10.11 -21.29 1.84
N LYS A 145 10.26 -21.14 0.53
CA LYS A 145 11.40 -20.50 -0.14
C LYS A 145 11.14 -19.08 -0.60
N VAL A 146 9.88 -18.64 -0.61
CA VAL A 146 9.49 -17.26 -0.95
C VAL A 146 9.56 -16.41 0.31
N ILE A 147 10.40 -15.40 0.28
CA ILE A 147 10.56 -14.44 1.39
C ILE A 147 9.51 -13.35 1.27
N ASP A 148 9.26 -12.87 0.06
CA ASP A 148 8.24 -11.85 -0.20
C ASP A 148 7.69 -11.93 -1.64
N TYR A 149 6.50 -11.34 -1.85
CA TYR A 149 5.77 -11.39 -3.12
C TYR A 149 5.09 -10.05 -3.38
N PHE A 150 5.34 -9.46 -4.55
CA PHE A 150 4.75 -8.19 -4.96
C PHE A 150 4.08 -8.33 -6.31
N SER A 151 2.76 -8.14 -6.38
CA SER A 151 2.05 -8.08 -7.65
C SER A 151 2.18 -6.67 -8.24
N ILE A 152 2.64 -6.57 -9.49
CA ILE A 152 2.77 -5.30 -10.22
C ILE A 152 1.51 -5.02 -11.03
N SER A 153 1.02 -6.04 -11.76
CA SER A 153 -0.18 -5.94 -12.59
C SER A 153 -0.71 -7.34 -12.85
N GLY A 154 -2.03 -7.51 -12.87
CA GLY A 154 -2.81 -8.72 -13.04
C GLY A 154 -2.16 -10.09 -13.32
N ASN A 155 -1.01 -10.13 -14.00
CA ASN A 155 -0.31 -11.37 -14.34
C ASN A 155 1.22 -11.28 -14.19
N ILE A 156 1.77 -10.16 -13.71
CA ILE A 156 3.23 -9.96 -13.53
C ILE A 156 3.52 -9.69 -12.07
N ASP A 157 4.40 -10.50 -11.51
CA ASP A 157 4.80 -10.44 -10.11
C ASP A 157 6.31 -10.32 -9.98
N ILE A 158 6.73 -9.76 -8.85
CA ILE A 158 8.10 -9.84 -8.34
C ILE A 158 8.09 -10.79 -7.14
N ALA A 159 9.01 -11.72 -7.11
CA ALA A 159 9.19 -12.60 -5.97
C ALA A 159 10.64 -12.54 -5.45
N GLN A 160 10.77 -12.55 -4.13
CA GLN A 160 12.04 -12.67 -3.43
C GLN A 160 12.19 -14.11 -2.94
N LEU A 161 13.21 -14.81 -3.42
CA LEU A 161 13.38 -16.25 -3.23
C LEU A 161 14.80 -16.55 -2.73
N GLU A 162 14.96 -17.51 -1.84
CA GLU A 162 16.29 -18.09 -1.58
C GLU A 162 16.80 -18.78 -2.85
N ALA A 163 18.03 -18.48 -3.25
CA ALA A 163 18.63 -19.11 -4.41
C ALA A 163 18.74 -20.63 -4.19
N PRO A 164 18.22 -21.44 -5.14
CA PRO A 164 18.28 -22.89 -5.00
C PRO A 164 19.70 -23.42 -4.79
N SER A 165 19.85 -24.45 -3.98
CA SER A 165 21.15 -25.01 -3.65
C SER A 165 21.99 -25.42 -4.89
N TYR A 166 21.32 -25.84 -5.95
CA TYR A 166 21.99 -26.22 -7.21
C TYR A 166 22.53 -25.03 -8.02
N PHE A 167 22.21 -23.78 -7.63
CA PHE A 167 22.83 -22.58 -8.20
C PHE A 167 24.24 -22.35 -7.66
N THR A 168 24.51 -22.81 -6.44
CA THR A 168 25.81 -22.60 -5.77
C THR A 168 26.98 -23.05 -6.65
N GLY A 169 27.92 -22.14 -6.87
CA GLY A 169 29.09 -22.36 -7.72
C GLY A 169 28.84 -22.23 -9.23
N LYS A 170 27.59 -21.93 -9.65
CA LYS A 170 27.27 -21.72 -11.08
C LYS A 170 27.18 -20.26 -11.45
N GLN A 171 27.59 -19.95 -12.67
CA GLN A 171 27.40 -18.62 -13.24
C GLN A 171 25.95 -18.40 -13.65
N LEU A 172 25.43 -17.19 -13.40
CA LEU A 172 24.05 -16.81 -13.75
C LEU A 172 23.70 -17.12 -15.21
N LYS A 173 24.56 -16.77 -16.16
CA LYS A 173 24.34 -17.02 -17.59
C LYS A 173 24.14 -18.50 -17.94
N LYS A 174 24.72 -19.43 -17.15
CA LYS A 174 24.59 -20.88 -17.36
C LYS A 174 23.27 -21.45 -16.86
N LEU A 175 22.51 -20.70 -16.08
CA LEU A 175 21.24 -21.13 -15.52
C LEU A 175 20.09 -20.99 -16.54
N GLU A 176 20.23 -20.08 -17.52
CA GLU A 176 19.27 -19.86 -18.61
C GLU A 176 17.83 -19.64 -18.11
N LEU A 177 17.66 -18.94 -16.98
CA LEU A 177 16.39 -18.83 -16.26
C LEU A 177 15.26 -18.26 -17.11
N ARG A 178 15.58 -17.27 -17.96
CA ARG A 178 14.61 -16.67 -18.86
C ARG A 178 14.10 -17.65 -19.92
N GLN A 179 14.98 -18.49 -20.43
CA GLN A 179 14.65 -19.45 -21.48
C GLN A 179 13.91 -20.66 -20.91
N LYS A 180 14.31 -21.14 -19.71
CA LYS A 180 13.75 -22.34 -19.09
C LYS A 180 12.45 -22.09 -18.35
N TYR A 181 12.36 -20.93 -17.67
CA TYR A 181 11.27 -20.64 -16.75
C TYR A 181 10.51 -19.35 -17.07
N GLY A 182 10.95 -18.54 -18.04
CA GLY A 182 10.32 -17.27 -18.36
C GLY A 182 10.45 -16.20 -17.27
N ILE A 183 11.41 -16.34 -16.35
CA ILE A 183 11.68 -15.39 -15.28
C ILE A 183 13.01 -14.66 -15.51
N SER A 184 13.11 -13.44 -15.02
CA SER A 184 14.35 -12.66 -15.04
C SER A 184 14.75 -12.26 -13.62
N ILE A 185 16.04 -12.41 -13.26
CA ILE A 185 16.57 -11.86 -12.01
C ILE A 185 16.75 -10.37 -12.19
N ILE A 186 16.27 -9.58 -11.24
CA ILE A 186 16.38 -8.11 -11.24
C ILE A 186 17.29 -7.59 -10.11
N ALA A 187 17.56 -8.40 -9.09
CA ALA A 187 18.56 -8.12 -8.07
C ALA A 187 19.00 -9.43 -7.39
N ILE A 188 20.18 -9.41 -6.78
CA ILE A 188 20.70 -10.51 -5.95
C ILE A 188 21.11 -9.92 -4.61
N GLN A 189 20.50 -10.40 -3.52
CA GLN A 189 20.89 -10.03 -2.17
C GLN A 189 21.88 -11.06 -1.65
N THR A 190 23.05 -10.58 -1.27
CA THR A 190 24.15 -11.37 -0.73
C THR A 190 24.42 -10.99 0.72
N ARG A 191 25.33 -11.68 1.39
CA ARG A 191 25.78 -11.31 2.74
C ARG A 191 26.44 -9.93 2.81
N ASN A 192 26.94 -9.42 1.67
CA ASN A 192 27.69 -8.16 1.57
C ASN A 192 26.80 -6.99 1.08
N GLY A 193 25.53 -7.22 0.75
CA GLY A 193 24.59 -6.22 0.25
C GLY A 193 23.82 -6.69 -0.98
N THR A 194 23.05 -5.78 -1.56
CA THR A 194 22.23 -6.04 -2.75
C THR A 194 22.99 -5.64 -4.01
N ILE A 195 23.02 -6.53 -5.00
CA ILE A 195 23.57 -6.31 -6.33
C ILE A 195 22.41 -6.01 -7.27
N GLU A 196 22.35 -4.78 -7.79
CA GLU A 196 21.33 -4.30 -8.74
C GLU A 196 21.83 -4.39 -10.18
N GLU A 197 23.13 -4.13 -10.41
CA GLU A 197 23.79 -4.32 -11.70
C GLU A 197 24.33 -5.75 -11.80
N ILE A 198 23.51 -6.64 -12.38
CA ILE A 198 23.77 -8.06 -12.37
C ILE A 198 24.76 -8.46 -13.48
N ASP A 199 25.97 -8.89 -13.12
CA ASP A 199 26.91 -9.50 -14.06
C ASP A 199 26.42 -10.88 -14.49
N PRO A 200 26.28 -11.19 -15.80
CA PRO A 200 25.98 -12.54 -16.28
C PRO A 200 26.99 -13.61 -15.82
N ASN A 201 28.21 -13.21 -15.46
CA ASN A 201 29.23 -14.10 -14.89
C ASN A 201 29.16 -14.25 -13.37
N TYR A 202 28.22 -13.58 -12.69
CA TYR A 202 28.04 -13.73 -11.25
C TYR A 202 27.94 -15.21 -10.89
N VAL A 203 28.73 -15.64 -9.87
CA VAL A 203 28.73 -17.00 -9.36
C VAL A 203 27.97 -17.04 -8.05
N PHE A 204 26.88 -17.79 -8.02
CA PHE A 204 26.04 -17.89 -6.83
C PHE A 204 26.75 -18.53 -5.64
N GLU A 205 26.52 -17.94 -4.47
CA GLU A 205 26.93 -18.47 -3.19
C GLU A 205 25.73 -19.05 -2.42
N ARG A 206 26.04 -19.89 -1.43
CA ARG A 206 25.01 -20.44 -0.56
C ARG A 206 24.40 -19.35 0.32
N GLY A 207 23.07 -19.24 0.29
CA GLY A 207 22.32 -18.26 1.07
C GLY A 207 22.09 -16.94 0.33
N ASP A 208 22.47 -16.86 -0.96
CA ASP A 208 22.04 -15.77 -1.81
C ASP A 208 20.51 -15.77 -1.94
N ILE A 209 19.95 -14.57 -2.02
CA ILE A 209 18.53 -14.36 -2.26
C ILE A 209 18.38 -13.70 -3.63
N ILE A 210 17.54 -14.25 -4.48
CA ILE A 210 17.27 -13.72 -5.80
C ILE A 210 15.93 -12.96 -5.79
N ILE A 211 15.91 -11.80 -6.43
CA ILE A 211 14.68 -11.08 -6.71
C ILE A 211 14.39 -11.28 -8.20
N VAL A 212 13.26 -11.92 -8.48
CA VAL A 212 12.87 -12.31 -9.83
C VAL A 212 11.59 -11.60 -10.26
N ILE A 213 11.46 -11.35 -11.55
CA ILE A 213 10.24 -10.86 -12.18
C ILE A 213 9.78 -11.84 -13.25
N GLY A 214 8.47 -12.08 -13.32
CA GLY A 214 7.87 -12.96 -14.32
C GLY A 214 6.36 -13.02 -14.19
N SER A 215 5.70 -13.81 -15.05
CA SER A 215 4.28 -14.11 -14.83
C SER A 215 4.11 -14.96 -13.57
N ASN A 216 2.96 -14.79 -12.92
CA ASN A 216 2.59 -15.59 -11.74
C ASN A 216 2.81 -17.09 -11.97
N GLU A 217 2.34 -17.60 -13.12
CA GLU A 217 2.51 -19.00 -13.52
C GLU A 217 3.99 -19.40 -13.63
N ASN A 218 4.81 -18.56 -14.25
CA ASN A 218 6.23 -18.83 -14.46
C ASN A 218 7.00 -18.88 -13.14
N ILE A 219 6.71 -17.94 -12.22
CA ILE A 219 7.32 -17.93 -10.89
C ILE A 219 6.92 -19.18 -10.11
N HIS A 220 5.64 -19.55 -10.10
CA HIS A 220 5.19 -20.77 -9.43
C HIS A 220 5.78 -22.05 -10.05
N ASN A 221 5.92 -22.11 -11.38
CA ASN A 221 6.58 -23.24 -12.03
C ASN A 221 8.05 -23.35 -11.66
N PHE A 222 8.74 -22.20 -11.58
CA PHE A 222 10.11 -22.14 -11.10
C PHE A 222 10.22 -22.63 -9.64
N GLU A 223 9.37 -22.13 -8.74
CA GLU A 223 9.33 -22.52 -7.33
C GLU A 223 9.16 -24.04 -7.17
N ARG A 224 8.24 -24.65 -7.92
CA ARG A 224 8.03 -26.10 -7.90
C ARG A 224 9.23 -26.87 -8.41
N SER A 225 9.90 -26.37 -9.45
CA SER A 225 11.07 -27.04 -10.05
C SER A 225 12.29 -27.02 -9.14
N VAL A 226 12.34 -26.10 -8.16
CA VAL A 226 13.44 -25.92 -7.20
C VAL A 226 13.06 -26.42 -5.79
N GLY A 227 11.91 -27.07 -5.67
CA GLY A 227 11.27 -27.50 -4.42
C GLY A 227 11.89 -28.70 -3.71
N ASP A 228 12.94 -29.30 -4.23
CA ASP A 228 13.64 -30.45 -3.62
C ASP A 228 15.01 -30.06 -3.04
#